data_6d55af2054625632791105cb98f1cda3
#
_entry.id   6d55af2054625632791105cb98f1cda3
#
_cell.length_a   1.000
_cell.length_b   1.000
_cell.length_c   1.000
_cell.angle_alpha   90.00
_cell.angle_beta   90.00
_cell.angle_gamma   90.00
#
_symmetry.space_group_name_H-M   'P 1'
#
loop_
_entity.id
_entity.type
_entity.pdbx_description
1 polymer ?
#
loop_
_entity_poly.entity_id
_entity_poly.type
_entity_poly.pdbx_seq_one_letter_code
_entity_poly.pdbx_strand_id
1 'polypeptide(L)'
;MSRVYYCCLLLVLGCSSLAWAEEPGRGGLLPAQLSAQEESDIDAMVLPVPPAWVGDFDGMRERRMVRILVPYSKTFYLVDRGRQEGITYAFGKAFETWLNKNQPFADKAQRWQVMFLPTARNELLPKLLAGEGDLAAGGLTITEGRQQTVDFSDPGASEINEVIVSAPGSVKIQRLEDLAGREVYVPASSSYFEHLVALNERFKAQGLAPVKIMPANENLETEDLLQMVNAGLFGITVADQHIAQLWQPLYTEMQIQAGVYLHQGGELSWALRKSSPQFK
;
A
#
# COMPACT_ATOMS: atom_id res chain seq x y z
N MET A 1 33.73 26.29 -72.56
CA MET A 1 35.16 26.50 -72.87
C MET A 1 35.98 25.89 -71.75
N SER A 2 36.76 24.90 -72.16
CA SER A 2 38.10 24.47 -71.80
C SER A 2 38.27 23.74 -70.47
N ARG A 3 38.35 22.44 -70.54
CA ARG A 3 39.57 21.54 -70.65
C ARG A 3 40.27 21.38 -69.31
N VAL A 4 40.13 20.21 -68.70
CA VAL A 4 40.94 18.96 -68.80
C VAL A 4 42.28 19.13 -68.07
N TYR A 5 42.60 18.27 -67.09
CA TYR A 5 43.57 17.18 -67.22
C TYR A 5 43.56 16.23 -65.99
N TYR A 6 43.65 14.98 -66.32
CA TYR A 6 43.90 13.78 -65.51
C TYR A 6 45.24 13.87 -64.77
N CYS A 7 45.28 13.27 -63.57
CA CYS A 7 46.46 12.51 -63.20
C CYS A 7 46.10 11.36 -62.25
N CYS A 8 46.16 10.16 -62.81
CA CYS A 8 46.19 8.90 -62.06
C CYS A 8 47.47 8.79 -61.29
N LEU A 9 47.38 8.40 -60.01
CA LEU A 9 48.47 7.66 -59.38
C LEU A 9 47.88 6.57 -58.49
N LEU A 10 48.02 5.33 -58.95
CA LEU A 10 47.88 4.10 -58.21
C LEU A 10 48.98 4.04 -57.14
N LEU A 11 48.58 3.79 -55.86
CA LEU A 11 49.48 3.17 -54.93
C LEU A 11 48.70 2.16 -54.06
N VAL A 12 49.27 1.05 -54.03
CA VAL A 12 48.95 -0.29 -53.66
C VAL A 12 48.90 -0.48 -52.16
N LEU A 13 47.87 -1.29 -51.71
CA LEU A 13 47.90 -2.23 -50.59
C LEU A 13 48.44 -1.76 -49.22
N GLY A 14 47.51 -1.72 -48.33
CA GLY A 14 47.70 -1.88 -46.90
C GLY A 14 46.43 -2.36 -46.21
N CYS A 15 46.19 -3.67 -46.30
CA CYS A 15 45.18 -4.34 -45.50
C CYS A 15 45.65 -4.30 -44.03
N SER A 16 45.31 -3.27 -43.29
CA SER A 16 45.37 -3.30 -41.83
C SER A 16 43.96 -3.59 -41.32
N SER A 17 43.81 -4.82 -40.89
CA SER A 17 42.67 -5.28 -40.06
C SER A 17 42.54 -4.39 -38.85
N LEU A 18 41.62 -3.42 -38.90
CA LEU A 18 41.12 -2.76 -37.71
C LEU A 18 40.38 -3.82 -36.93
N ALA A 19 41.08 -4.43 -35.99
CA ALA A 19 40.42 -5.14 -34.89
C ALA A 19 39.52 -4.13 -34.20
N TRP A 20 38.25 -4.32 -34.33
CA TRP A 20 37.30 -3.69 -33.43
C TRP A 20 37.61 -4.20 -32.03
N ALA A 21 38.14 -3.31 -31.19
CA ALA A 21 38.22 -3.56 -29.76
C ALA A 21 36.75 -3.70 -29.32
N GLU A 22 36.35 -4.89 -28.96
CA GLU A 22 35.15 -5.11 -28.18
C GLU A 22 35.28 -4.26 -26.90
N GLU A 23 34.45 -3.23 -26.79
CA GLU A 23 34.24 -2.59 -25.48
C GLU A 23 33.83 -3.70 -24.50
N PRO A 24 34.48 -3.77 -23.33
CA PRO A 24 34.08 -4.72 -22.30
C PRO A 24 32.60 -4.44 -21.98
N GLY A 25 31.77 -5.43 -22.21
CA GLY A 25 30.33 -5.37 -22.07
C GLY A 25 29.97 -4.65 -20.78
N ARG A 26 28.97 -3.77 -20.86
CA ARG A 26 28.18 -3.35 -19.71
C ARG A 26 27.51 -4.61 -19.16
N GLY A 27 28.27 -5.38 -18.40
CA GLY A 27 27.72 -6.38 -17.50
C GLY A 27 26.77 -5.64 -16.60
N GLY A 28 25.48 -5.95 -16.68
CA GLY A 28 24.50 -5.46 -15.71
C GLY A 28 25.11 -5.72 -14.33
N LEU A 29 25.21 -4.67 -13.53
CA LEU A 29 25.56 -4.76 -12.13
C LEU A 29 24.47 -5.61 -11.45
N LEU A 30 24.67 -6.92 -11.46
CA LEU A 30 24.04 -7.74 -10.44
C LEU A 30 24.57 -7.19 -9.11
N PRO A 31 23.71 -6.91 -8.14
CA PRO A 31 24.17 -6.48 -6.84
C PRO A 31 25.21 -7.48 -6.38
N ALA A 32 26.40 -6.99 -6.00
CA ALA A 32 27.47 -7.82 -5.48
C ALA A 32 26.88 -8.65 -4.34
N GLN A 33 27.06 -9.97 -4.38
CA GLN A 33 26.71 -10.81 -3.25
C GLN A 33 27.54 -10.34 -2.05
N LEU A 34 26.84 -9.95 -0.99
CA LEU A 34 27.46 -9.54 0.25
C LEU A 34 28.30 -10.72 0.78
N SER A 35 29.45 -10.46 1.34
CA SER A 35 30.21 -11.46 2.07
C SER A 35 29.45 -11.84 3.35
N ALA A 36 29.70 -13.03 3.87
CA ALA A 36 29.09 -13.47 5.13
C ALA A 36 29.38 -12.53 6.31
N GLN A 37 30.50 -11.79 6.24
CA GLN A 37 30.82 -10.78 7.25
C GLN A 37 29.98 -9.52 7.07
N GLU A 38 29.77 -9.04 5.84
CA GLU A 38 28.89 -7.89 5.56
C GLU A 38 27.44 -8.20 5.88
N GLU A 39 26.97 -9.43 5.61
CA GLU A 39 25.64 -9.88 6.05
C GLU A 39 25.52 -9.90 7.58
N SER A 40 26.54 -10.42 8.30
CA SER A 40 26.56 -10.41 9.76
C SER A 40 26.62 -9.00 10.34
N ASP A 41 27.37 -8.08 9.72
CA ASP A 41 27.47 -6.69 10.17
C ASP A 41 26.15 -5.93 9.91
N ILE A 42 25.46 -6.23 8.80
CA ILE A 42 24.13 -5.70 8.51
C ILE A 42 23.11 -6.22 9.52
N ASP A 43 23.12 -7.51 9.82
CA ASP A 43 22.23 -8.13 10.82
C ASP A 43 22.48 -7.55 12.22
N ALA A 44 23.75 -7.23 12.55
CA ALA A 44 24.11 -6.58 13.82
C ALA A 44 23.66 -5.11 13.88
N MET A 45 23.48 -4.45 12.74
CA MET A 45 23.00 -3.06 12.64
C MET A 45 21.47 -2.96 12.57
N VAL A 46 20.78 -4.04 12.20
CA VAL A 46 19.32 -4.10 12.19
C VAL A 46 18.83 -4.18 13.64
N LEU A 47 18.03 -3.21 14.07
CA LEU A 47 17.35 -3.32 15.36
C LEU A 47 16.52 -4.61 15.37
N PRO A 48 16.68 -5.48 16.40
CA PRO A 48 15.99 -6.75 16.42
C PRO A 48 14.47 -6.51 16.38
N VAL A 49 13.84 -7.05 15.36
CA VAL A 49 12.37 -7.07 15.30
C VAL A 49 11.90 -7.91 16.50
N PRO A 50 11.00 -7.39 17.34
CA PRO A 50 10.51 -8.17 18.45
C PRO A 50 9.97 -9.51 17.99
N PRO A 51 10.26 -10.61 18.68
CA PRO A 51 9.80 -11.94 18.28
C PRO A 51 8.28 -12.00 18.21
N ALA A 52 7.76 -12.90 17.36
CA ALA A 52 6.34 -13.16 17.30
C ALA A 52 5.82 -13.54 18.69
N TRP A 53 4.69 -12.96 19.07
CA TRP A 53 4.07 -13.21 20.36
C TRP A 53 2.55 -13.09 20.24
N VAL A 54 1.85 -14.06 20.77
CA VAL A 54 0.40 -14.07 20.85
C VAL A 54 -0.02 -14.06 22.31
N GLY A 55 -0.81 -13.08 22.72
CA GLY A 55 -1.29 -12.91 24.07
C GLY A 55 -2.21 -11.70 24.18
N ASP A 56 -2.57 -11.33 25.38
CA ASP A 56 -3.53 -10.28 25.64
C ASP A 56 -2.87 -9.08 26.35
N PHE A 57 -3.64 -8.14 26.83
CA PHE A 57 -3.21 -6.83 27.35
C PHE A 57 -2.22 -6.92 28.52
N ASP A 58 -2.36 -7.91 29.39
CA ASP A 58 -1.46 -8.17 30.53
C ASP A 58 -0.01 -8.40 30.07
N GLY A 59 0.20 -9.26 29.09
CA GLY A 59 1.53 -9.50 28.54
C GLY A 59 2.07 -8.32 27.71
N MET A 60 1.21 -7.51 27.08
CA MET A 60 1.62 -6.22 26.51
C MET A 60 2.11 -5.28 27.60
N ARG A 61 1.43 -5.29 28.76
CA ARG A 61 1.80 -4.49 29.93
C ARG A 61 3.15 -4.92 30.50
N GLU A 62 3.42 -6.22 30.61
CA GLU A 62 4.71 -6.73 31.09
C GLU A 62 5.89 -6.25 30.25
N ARG A 63 5.77 -6.28 28.91
CA ARG A 63 6.79 -5.77 28.01
C ARG A 63 6.69 -4.25 27.75
N ARG A 64 5.66 -3.58 28.26
CA ARG A 64 5.41 -2.13 28.17
C ARG A 64 5.31 -1.62 26.74
N MET A 65 4.83 -2.46 25.82
CA MET A 65 4.84 -2.16 24.40
C MET A 65 3.59 -2.69 23.71
N VAL A 66 3.05 -1.87 22.80
CA VAL A 66 2.04 -2.25 21.83
C VAL A 66 2.64 -2.11 20.44
N ARG A 67 2.58 -3.16 19.63
CA ARG A 67 3.09 -3.20 18.27
C ARG A 67 1.92 -3.02 17.30
N ILE A 68 2.01 -1.99 16.44
CA ILE A 68 0.99 -1.68 15.44
C ILE A 68 1.56 -1.99 14.05
N LEU A 69 0.98 -2.96 13.36
CA LEU A 69 1.23 -3.22 11.94
C LEU A 69 0.54 -2.13 11.12
N VAL A 70 1.28 -1.47 10.24
CA VAL A 70 0.79 -0.34 9.44
C VAL A 70 1.24 -0.47 7.99
N PRO A 71 0.39 -0.14 6.99
CA PRO A 71 0.85 -0.06 5.61
C PRO A 71 1.78 1.15 5.47
N TYR A 72 2.83 1.02 4.65
CA TYR A 72 3.63 2.17 4.25
C TYR A 72 2.84 3.00 3.25
N SER A 73 2.33 4.14 3.69
CA SER A 73 1.34 4.95 2.99
C SER A 73 1.56 6.43 3.28
N LYS A 74 1.51 7.25 2.24
CA LYS A 74 1.57 8.71 2.36
C LYS A 74 0.42 9.29 3.20
N THR A 75 -0.69 8.56 3.29
CA THR A 75 -1.87 8.94 4.08
C THR A 75 -1.78 8.41 5.51
N PHE A 76 -1.42 7.13 5.68
CA PHE A 76 -1.57 6.46 6.97
C PHE A 76 -0.28 6.42 7.79
N TYR A 77 0.85 6.03 7.16
CA TYR A 77 2.14 5.96 7.84
C TYR A 77 3.29 6.04 6.86
N LEU A 78 4.16 7.00 7.05
CA LEU A 78 5.39 7.15 6.29
C LEU A 78 6.54 7.60 7.20
N VAL A 79 7.76 7.41 6.68
CA VAL A 79 8.97 7.98 7.28
C VAL A 79 9.56 8.96 6.27
N ASP A 80 9.55 10.25 6.59
CA ASP A 80 10.20 11.30 5.81
C ASP A 80 11.35 11.92 6.61
N ARG A 81 12.56 11.87 6.06
CA ARG A 81 13.79 12.43 6.67
C ARG A 81 13.97 12.04 8.14
N GLY A 82 13.65 10.78 8.47
CA GLY A 82 13.76 10.25 9.81
C GLY A 82 12.59 10.60 10.75
N ARG A 83 11.54 11.26 10.24
CA ARG A 83 10.32 11.55 10.99
C ARG A 83 9.22 10.60 10.57
N GLN A 84 8.55 10.04 11.55
CA GLN A 84 7.34 9.24 11.33
C GLN A 84 6.14 10.18 11.26
N GLU A 85 5.31 10.02 10.24
CA GLU A 85 4.16 10.87 9.96
C GLU A 85 2.98 10.04 9.46
N GLY A 86 1.81 10.65 9.37
CA GLY A 86 0.58 10.04 8.86
C GLY A 86 -0.52 9.90 9.91
N ILE A 87 -1.73 9.64 9.42
CA ILE A 87 -2.94 9.57 10.27
C ILE A 87 -2.82 8.47 11.32
N THR A 88 -2.40 7.27 10.93
CA THR A 88 -2.23 6.14 11.85
C THR A 88 -1.13 6.41 12.88
N TYR A 89 -0.04 7.06 12.46
CA TYR A 89 1.00 7.48 13.41
C TYR A 89 0.45 8.44 14.46
N ALA A 90 -0.29 9.47 14.04
CA ALA A 90 -0.87 10.44 14.96
C ALA A 90 -1.83 9.78 15.98
N PHE A 91 -2.70 8.88 15.51
CA PHE A 91 -3.60 8.13 16.39
C PHE A 91 -2.85 7.17 17.32
N GLY A 92 -1.83 6.46 16.83
CA GLY A 92 -1.01 5.59 17.67
C GLY A 92 -0.25 6.35 18.76
N LYS A 93 0.23 7.57 18.48
CA LYS A 93 0.85 8.45 19.48
C LYS A 93 -0.16 9.00 20.49
N ALA A 94 -1.38 9.30 20.04
CA ALA A 94 -2.47 9.66 20.97
C ALA A 94 -2.84 8.48 21.87
N PHE A 95 -2.89 7.26 21.32
CA PHE A 95 -3.13 6.04 22.09
C PHE A 95 -2.00 5.75 23.09
N GLU A 96 -0.74 5.93 22.72
CA GLU A 96 0.40 5.85 23.64
C GLU A 96 0.25 6.83 24.81
N THR A 97 -0.17 8.05 24.52
CA THR A 97 -0.43 9.08 25.53
C THR A 97 -1.57 8.67 26.45
N TRP A 98 -2.64 8.13 25.90
CA TRP A 98 -3.78 7.62 26.65
C TRP A 98 -3.38 6.45 27.58
N LEU A 99 -2.62 5.47 27.07
CA LEU A 99 -2.11 4.35 27.86
C LEU A 99 -1.27 4.85 29.05
N ASN A 100 -0.34 5.77 28.82
CA ASN A 100 0.50 6.32 29.87
C ASN A 100 -0.28 7.09 30.93
N LYS A 101 -1.41 7.69 30.57
CA LYS A 101 -2.29 8.41 31.49
C LYS A 101 -3.23 7.48 32.26
N ASN A 102 -3.85 6.52 31.59
CA ASN A 102 -4.96 5.73 32.13
C ASN A 102 -4.54 4.34 32.61
N GLN A 103 -3.40 3.84 32.14
CA GLN A 103 -2.82 2.54 32.48
C GLN A 103 -1.37 2.68 32.98
N PRO A 104 -1.09 3.57 33.97
CA PRO A 104 0.26 3.83 34.41
C PRO A 104 0.88 2.61 35.10
N PHE A 105 2.20 2.58 35.13
CA PHE A 105 2.97 1.62 35.92
C PHE A 105 3.15 2.11 37.36
N ALA A 106 3.35 1.16 38.30
CA ALA A 106 3.66 1.50 39.68
C ALA A 106 4.98 2.28 39.77
N ASP A 107 5.98 1.86 39.00
CA ASP A 107 7.23 2.60 38.82
C ASP A 107 6.99 3.74 37.81
N LYS A 108 7.10 4.98 38.28
CA LYS A 108 6.89 6.19 37.45
C LYS A 108 7.95 6.40 36.36
N ALA A 109 9.08 5.68 36.41
CA ALA A 109 10.09 5.69 35.35
C ALA A 109 9.68 4.85 34.15
N GLN A 110 8.79 3.89 34.36
CA GLN A 110 8.30 3.03 33.27
C GLN A 110 7.22 3.74 32.45
N ARG A 111 7.23 3.48 31.14
CA ARG A 111 6.30 4.07 30.17
C ARG A 111 5.85 3.02 29.16
N TRP A 112 4.61 3.13 28.72
CA TRP A 112 4.14 2.49 27.50
C TRP A 112 4.83 3.07 26.27
N GLN A 113 5.14 2.20 25.32
CA GLN A 113 5.63 2.55 24.01
C GLN A 113 4.74 1.94 22.94
N VAL A 114 4.44 2.71 21.91
CA VAL A 114 3.79 2.22 20.70
C VAL A 114 4.86 2.12 19.60
N MET A 115 5.04 0.91 19.09
CA MET A 115 5.97 0.63 18.01
C MET A 115 5.18 0.44 16.71
N PHE A 116 5.55 1.14 15.66
CA PHE A 116 4.97 0.98 14.33
C PHE A 116 5.83 0.04 13.51
N LEU A 117 5.20 -0.97 12.90
CA LEU A 117 5.84 -1.99 12.09
C LEU A 117 5.30 -1.89 10.66
N PRO A 118 6.05 -1.25 9.73
CA PRO A 118 5.66 -1.18 8.33
C PRO A 118 5.48 -2.58 7.74
N THR A 119 4.32 -2.79 7.12
CA THR A 119 3.88 -4.12 6.67
C THR A 119 3.07 -3.94 5.39
N ALA A 120 3.25 -4.78 4.39
CA ALA A 120 2.43 -4.75 3.19
C ALA A 120 0.94 -4.98 3.56
N ARG A 121 0.02 -4.30 2.86
CA ARG A 121 -1.41 -4.30 3.23
C ARG A 121 -2.01 -5.70 3.29
N ASN A 122 -1.68 -6.56 2.33
CA ASN A 122 -2.13 -7.95 2.29
C ASN A 122 -1.56 -8.83 3.43
N GLU A 123 -0.48 -8.39 4.06
CA GLU A 123 0.17 -9.10 5.17
C GLU A 123 -0.31 -8.63 6.56
N LEU A 124 -1.06 -7.52 6.64
CA LEU A 124 -1.48 -6.95 7.92
C LEU A 124 -2.22 -7.97 8.80
N LEU A 125 -3.28 -8.60 8.28
CA LEU A 125 -4.05 -9.58 9.05
C LEU A 125 -3.32 -10.92 9.24
N PRO A 126 -2.65 -11.50 8.22
CA PRO A 126 -1.80 -12.68 8.42
C PRO A 126 -0.74 -12.50 9.51
N LYS A 127 0.00 -11.39 9.49
CA LYS A 127 1.04 -11.10 10.49
C LYS A 127 0.48 -10.78 11.87
N LEU A 128 -0.69 -10.13 11.93
CA LEU A 128 -1.41 -9.94 13.19
C LEU A 128 -1.74 -11.30 13.84
N LEU A 129 -2.27 -12.23 13.05
CA LEU A 129 -2.61 -13.58 13.53
C LEU A 129 -1.37 -14.40 13.90
N ALA A 130 -0.27 -14.22 13.18
CA ALA A 130 1.03 -14.84 13.49
C ALA A 130 1.71 -14.23 14.75
N GLY A 131 1.16 -13.14 15.31
CA GLY A 131 1.70 -12.49 16.50
C GLY A 131 2.89 -11.57 16.24
N GLU A 132 3.12 -11.16 14.98
CA GLU A 132 4.17 -10.20 14.64
C GLU A 132 3.79 -8.77 15.04
N GLY A 133 2.50 -8.49 15.25
CA GLY A 133 1.95 -7.27 15.81
C GLY A 133 0.85 -7.55 16.82
N ASP A 134 0.39 -6.54 17.51
CA ASP A 134 -0.71 -6.62 18.47
C ASP A 134 -2.00 -5.99 17.94
N LEU A 135 -1.83 -4.99 17.09
CA LEU A 135 -2.86 -4.32 16.32
C LEU A 135 -2.46 -4.26 14.85
N ALA A 136 -3.44 -4.23 13.96
CA ALA A 136 -3.26 -3.82 12.57
C ALA A 136 -4.13 -2.57 12.31
N ALA A 137 -3.51 -1.53 11.76
CA ALA A 137 -4.14 -0.24 11.52
C ALA A 137 -3.73 0.33 10.16
N GLY A 138 -4.55 1.20 9.58
CA GLY A 138 -4.29 1.79 8.26
C GLY A 138 -5.55 1.91 7.40
N GLY A 139 -6.66 2.37 8.00
CA GLY A 139 -7.93 2.51 7.28
C GLY A 139 -8.54 1.14 6.94
N LEU A 140 -8.56 0.23 7.91
CA LEU A 140 -9.17 -1.10 7.69
C LEU A 140 -10.69 -1.01 7.83
N THR A 141 -11.39 -1.30 6.74
CA THR A 141 -12.84 -1.45 6.74
C THR A 141 -13.23 -2.74 7.45
N ILE A 142 -14.21 -2.66 8.35
CA ILE A 142 -14.85 -3.83 8.95
C ILE A 142 -15.68 -4.53 7.87
N THR A 143 -15.34 -5.77 7.56
CA THR A 143 -16.12 -6.62 6.65
C THR A 143 -16.46 -7.94 7.33
N GLU A 144 -17.55 -8.59 6.91
CA GLU A 144 -17.93 -9.91 7.43
C GLU A 144 -16.81 -10.94 7.23
N GLY A 145 -16.13 -10.90 6.08
CA GLY A 145 -15.01 -11.81 5.80
C GLY A 145 -13.88 -11.64 6.80
N ARG A 146 -13.49 -10.41 7.10
CA ARG A 146 -12.41 -10.10 8.07
C ARG A 146 -12.84 -10.46 9.50
N GLN A 147 -14.08 -10.20 9.88
CA GLN A 147 -14.62 -10.55 11.21
C GLN A 147 -14.64 -12.06 11.48
N GLN A 148 -14.56 -12.91 10.46
CA GLN A 148 -14.42 -14.35 10.68
C GLN A 148 -13.08 -14.71 11.33
N THR A 149 -12.02 -13.96 11.08
CA THR A 149 -10.65 -14.27 11.51
C THR A 149 -10.12 -13.34 12.60
N VAL A 150 -10.50 -12.08 12.60
CA VAL A 150 -10.03 -11.07 13.55
C VAL A 150 -11.21 -10.40 14.25
N ASP A 151 -10.92 -9.73 15.36
CA ASP A 151 -11.81 -8.77 16.00
C ASP A 151 -11.41 -7.34 15.58
N PHE A 152 -12.29 -6.39 15.87
CA PHE A 152 -12.07 -4.97 15.66
C PHE A 152 -12.33 -4.18 16.94
N SER A 153 -11.60 -3.09 17.14
CA SER A 153 -11.95 -2.08 18.15
C SER A 153 -13.30 -1.44 17.80
N ASP A 154 -13.83 -0.63 18.70
CA ASP A 154 -14.92 0.27 18.33
C ASP A 154 -14.52 1.09 17.09
N PRO A 155 -15.46 1.35 16.16
CA PRO A 155 -15.16 2.10 14.95
C PRO A 155 -14.55 3.47 15.26
N GLY A 156 -13.40 3.76 14.66
CA GLY A 156 -12.78 5.08 14.73
C GLY A 156 -13.42 6.08 13.76
N ALA A 157 -14.06 5.58 12.71
CA ALA A 157 -14.85 6.34 11.74
C ALA A 157 -15.96 5.48 11.17
N SER A 158 -17.14 6.07 10.96
CA SER A 158 -18.34 5.46 10.36
C SER A 158 -18.80 6.28 9.17
N GLU A 159 -19.85 5.80 8.50
CA GLU A 159 -20.43 6.43 7.31
C GLU A 159 -19.40 6.60 6.17
N ILE A 160 -18.48 5.64 6.06
CA ILE A 160 -17.47 5.63 5.00
C ILE A 160 -18.10 5.13 3.71
N ASN A 161 -17.97 5.93 2.66
CA ASN A 161 -18.46 5.60 1.33
C ASN A 161 -17.28 5.27 0.41
N GLU A 162 -17.39 4.19 -0.35
CA GLU A 162 -16.46 3.83 -1.42
C GLU A 162 -16.95 4.40 -2.75
N VAL A 163 -16.15 5.27 -3.35
CA VAL A 163 -16.49 6.00 -4.59
C VAL A 163 -15.68 5.49 -5.78
N ILE A 164 -16.28 5.62 -6.96
CA ILE A 164 -15.59 5.35 -8.22
C ILE A 164 -14.75 6.57 -8.60
N VAL A 165 -13.48 6.33 -8.95
CA VAL A 165 -12.57 7.37 -9.46
C VAL A 165 -12.09 6.95 -10.83
N SER A 166 -12.18 7.86 -11.80
CA SER A 166 -11.82 7.59 -13.19
C SER A 166 -10.78 8.57 -13.74
N ALA A 167 -10.03 8.11 -14.74
CA ALA A 167 -9.03 8.88 -15.44
C ALA A 167 -9.64 10.01 -16.28
N PRO A 168 -8.86 11.05 -16.63
CA PRO A 168 -9.28 12.11 -17.53
C PRO A 168 -9.71 11.52 -18.90
N GLY A 169 -10.82 12.06 -19.43
CA GLY A 169 -11.36 11.58 -20.71
C GLY A 169 -12.04 10.21 -20.68
N SER A 170 -12.11 9.55 -19.53
CA SER A 170 -12.87 8.31 -19.37
C SER A 170 -14.37 8.55 -19.56
N VAL A 171 -15.07 7.50 -19.98
CA VAL A 171 -16.53 7.54 -20.07
C VAL A 171 -17.11 7.83 -18.69
N LYS A 172 -18.03 8.79 -18.64
CA LYS A 172 -18.70 9.19 -17.40
C LYS A 172 -19.44 8.00 -16.80
N ILE A 173 -19.23 7.75 -15.53
CA ILE A 173 -19.93 6.75 -14.73
C ILE A 173 -21.02 7.49 -13.93
N GLN A 174 -22.28 7.20 -14.19
CA GLN A 174 -23.43 7.82 -13.53
C GLN A 174 -24.16 6.87 -12.58
N ARG A 175 -23.94 5.57 -12.74
CA ARG A 175 -24.48 4.49 -11.94
C ARG A 175 -23.55 3.28 -11.98
N LEU A 176 -23.71 2.35 -11.05
CA LEU A 176 -22.84 1.17 -10.94
C LEU A 176 -22.88 0.29 -12.19
N GLU A 177 -24.04 0.19 -12.85
CA GLU A 177 -24.22 -0.58 -14.07
C GLU A 177 -23.30 -0.11 -15.21
N ASP A 178 -22.88 1.14 -15.19
CA ASP A 178 -21.93 1.68 -16.18
C ASP A 178 -20.53 1.07 -16.05
N LEU A 179 -20.26 0.32 -14.96
CA LEU A 179 -19.04 -0.46 -14.77
C LEU A 179 -19.06 -1.81 -15.49
N ALA A 180 -20.21 -2.24 -16.02
CA ALA A 180 -20.33 -3.54 -16.68
C ALA A 180 -19.31 -3.70 -17.81
N GLY A 181 -18.52 -4.77 -17.75
CA GLY A 181 -17.47 -5.09 -18.73
C GLY A 181 -16.21 -4.20 -18.66
N ARG A 182 -16.14 -3.22 -17.77
CA ARG A 182 -15.00 -2.31 -17.61
C ARG A 182 -13.93 -2.87 -16.67
N GLU A 183 -12.72 -2.41 -16.87
CA GLU A 183 -11.58 -2.72 -16.02
C GLU A 183 -11.52 -1.75 -14.82
N VAL A 184 -11.48 -2.31 -13.61
CA VAL A 184 -11.35 -1.57 -12.36
C VAL A 184 -10.16 -2.11 -11.60
N TYR A 185 -9.20 -1.26 -11.27
CA TYR A 185 -7.93 -1.61 -10.65
C TYR A 185 -8.00 -1.41 -9.15
N VAL A 186 -7.88 -2.49 -8.37
CA VAL A 186 -7.89 -2.46 -6.89
C VAL A 186 -6.96 -3.54 -6.34
N PRO A 187 -6.35 -3.37 -5.15
CA PRO A 187 -5.63 -4.45 -4.49
C PRO A 187 -6.58 -5.60 -4.12
N ALA A 188 -6.14 -6.83 -4.31
CA ALA A 188 -6.96 -8.01 -3.99
C ALA A 188 -7.29 -8.14 -2.49
N SER A 189 -6.45 -7.58 -1.61
CA SER A 189 -6.65 -7.56 -0.16
C SER A 189 -7.61 -6.45 0.34
N SER A 190 -8.09 -5.56 -0.56
CA SER A 190 -8.93 -4.42 -0.19
C SER A 190 -10.40 -4.80 -0.02
N SER A 191 -11.16 -4.03 0.78
CA SER A 191 -12.62 -4.10 0.83
C SER A 191 -13.25 -3.79 -0.53
N TYR A 192 -12.62 -2.95 -1.31
CA TYR A 192 -13.05 -2.62 -2.68
C TYR A 192 -13.14 -3.87 -3.56
N PHE A 193 -12.16 -4.78 -3.45
CA PHE A 193 -12.18 -6.06 -4.16
C PHE A 193 -13.37 -6.91 -3.71
N GLU A 194 -13.59 -7.05 -2.39
CA GLU A 194 -14.71 -7.79 -1.84
C GLU A 194 -16.06 -7.24 -2.37
N HIS A 195 -16.24 -5.92 -2.36
CA HIS A 195 -17.45 -5.26 -2.83
C HIS A 195 -17.64 -5.33 -4.35
N LEU A 196 -16.56 -5.31 -5.14
CA LEU A 196 -16.63 -5.52 -6.59
C LEU A 196 -17.02 -6.97 -6.93
N VAL A 197 -16.54 -7.95 -6.17
CA VAL A 197 -16.97 -9.35 -6.30
C VAL A 197 -18.47 -9.46 -6.02
N ALA A 198 -18.95 -8.87 -4.93
CA ALA A 198 -20.38 -8.84 -4.59
C ALA A 198 -21.22 -8.11 -5.67
N LEU A 199 -20.68 -7.02 -6.26
CA LEU A 199 -21.32 -6.34 -7.39
C LEU A 199 -21.43 -7.25 -8.62
N ASN A 200 -20.40 -8.06 -8.90
CA ASN A 200 -20.38 -8.99 -10.02
C ASN A 200 -21.45 -10.09 -9.86
N GLU A 201 -21.72 -10.57 -8.65
CA GLU A 201 -22.83 -11.50 -8.42
C GLU A 201 -24.20 -10.85 -8.70
N ARG A 202 -24.37 -9.57 -8.35
CA ARG A 202 -25.56 -8.79 -8.70
C ARG A 202 -25.69 -8.61 -10.20
N PHE A 203 -24.60 -8.27 -10.91
CA PHE A 203 -24.60 -8.10 -12.36
C PHE A 203 -24.95 -9.41 -13.08
N LYS A 204 -24.42 -10.53 -12.62
CA LYS A 204 -24.77 -11.85 -13.13
C LYS A 204 -26.29 -12.14 -13.01
N ALA A 205 -26.88 -11.83 -11.84
CA ALA A 205 -28.33 -11.98 -11.63
C ALA A 205 -29.16 -11.07 -12.56
N GLN A 206 -28.62 -9.93 -12.99
CA GLN A 206 -29.25 -8.97 -13.90
C GLN A 206 -28.93 -9.22 -15.37
N GLY A 207 -28.11 -10.21 -15.71
CA GLY A 207 -27.68 -10.49 -17.07
C GLY A 207 -26.69 -9.46 -17.64
N LEU A 208 -26.04 -8.68 -16.78
CA LEU A 208 -25.02 -7.72 -17.16
C LEU A 208 -23.64 -8.39 -17.22
N ALA A 209 -22.75 -7.82 -18.04
CA ALA A 209 -21.36 -8.25 -18.05
C ALA A 209 -20.67 -7.94 -16.72
N PRO A 210 -19.84 -8.85 -16.16
CA PRO A 210 -19.15 -8.58 -14.92
C PRO A 210 -18.12 -7.45 -15.10
N VAL A 211 -17.84 -6.71 -14.02
CA VAL A 211 -16.69 -5.82 -13.91
C VAL A 211 -15.43 -6.69 -14.03
N LYS A 212 -14.49 -6.28 -14.86
CA LYS A 212 -13.16 -6.90 -14.94
C LYS A 212 -12.31 -6.35 -13.79
N ILE A 213 -12.25 -7.08 -12.69
CA ILE A 213 -11.44 -6.68 -11.54
C ILE A 213 -9.98 -6.96 -11.86
N MET A 214 -9.19 -5.91 -11.95
CA MET A 214 -7.75 -5.96 -12.26
C MET A 214 -6.97 -5.82 -10.95
N PRO A 215 -6.30 -6.89 -10.48
CA PRO A 215 -5.56 -6.82 -9.23
C PRO A 215 -4.36 -5.87 -9.38
N ALA A 216 -4.34 -4.83 -8.55
CA ALA A 216 -3.20 -3.94 -8.42
C ALA A 216 -2.12 -4.57 -7.54
N ASN A 217 -0.88 -4.09 -7.65
CA ASN A 217 0.20 -4.54 -6.78
C ASN A 217 -0.11 -4.19 -5.33
N GLU A 218 0.05 -5.15 -4.42
CA GLU A 218 -0.28 -5.02 -2.99
C GLU A 218 0.62 -4.03 -2.21
N ASN A 219 1.72 -3.57 -2.82
CA ASN A 219 2.55 -2.50 -2.27
C ASN A 219 2.06 -1.10 -2.67
N LEU A 220 1.01 -1.00 -3.50
CA LEU A 220 0.40 0.26 -3.87
C LEU A 220 -0.76 0.55 -2.91
N GLU A 221 -0.71 1.73 -2.30
CA GLU A 221 -1.80 2.23 -1.47
C GLU A 221 -2.85 3.00 -2.31
N THR A 222 -3.97 3.33 -1.70
CA THR A 222 -5.07 4.02 -2.40
C THR A 222 -4.60 5.29 -3.11
N GLU A 223 -3.77 6.10 -2.46
CA GLU A 223 -3.24 7.33 -3.05
C GLU A 223 -2.31 7.10 -4.24
N ASP A 224 -1.62 5.97 -4.30
CA ASP A 224 -0.78 5.61 -5.45
C ASP A 224 -1.67 5.22 -6.64
N LEU A 225 -2.76 4.50 -6.39
CA LEU A 225 -3.75 4.18 -7.43
C LEU A 225 -4.45 5.44 -7.93
N LEU A 226 -4.81 6.37 -7.04
CA LEU A 226 -5.34 7.68 -7.42
C LEU A 226 -4.35 8.45 -8.29
N GLN A 227 -3.06 8.42 -7.98
CA GLN A 227 -2.01 9.03 -8.79
C GLN A 227 -1.93 8.39 -10.19
N MET A 228 -2.01 7.06 -10.28
CA MET A 228 -2.00 6.34 -11.56
C MET A 228 -3.24 6.67 -12.39
N VAL A 229 -4.41 6.76 -11.77
CA VAL A 229 -5.65 7.19 -12.44
C VAL A 229 -5.53 8.64 -12.91
N ASN A 230 -5.00 9.53 -12.09
CA ASN A 230 -4.75 10.94 -12.46
C ASN A 230 -3.83 11.06 -13.67
N ALA A 231 -2.81 10.19 -13.77
CA ALA A 231 -1.88 10.14 -14.90
C ALA A 231 -2.44 9.39 -16.13
N GLY A 232 -3.65 8.85 -16.05
CA GLY A 232 -4.26 8.07 -17.13
C GLY A 232 -3.64 6.67 -17.35
N LEU A 233 -2.83 6.19 -16.42
CA LEU A 233 -2.22 4.84 -16.47
C LEU A 233 -3.25 3.75 -16.15
N PHE A 234 -4.16 4.03 -15.24
CA PHE A 234 -5.33 3.20 -14.94
C PHE A 234 -6.60 3.96 -15.30
N GLY A 235 -7.57 3.26 -15.88
CA GLY A 235 -8.81 3.90 -16.31
C GLY A 235 -9.76 4.20 -15.16
N ILE A 236 -9.93 3.25 -14.25
CA ILE A 236 -10.88 3.33 -13.13
C ILE A 236 -10.27 2.64 -11.90
N THR A 237 -10.46 3.25 -10.74
CA THR A 237 -10.21 2.64 -9.43
C THR A 237 -11.38 2.93 -8.47
N VAL A 238 -11.29 2.36 -7.28
CA VAL A 238 -12.19 2.64 -6.15
C VAL A 238 -11.36 3.20 -5.00
N ALA A 239 -11.91 4.13 -4.26
CA ALA A 239 -11.29 4.69 -3.07
C ALA A 239 -12.37 5.07 -2.05
N ASP A 240 -12.00 5.11 -0.78
CA ASP A 240 -12.81 5.77 0.22
C ASP A 240 -12.97 7.26 -0.15
N GLN A 241 -14.20 7.76 -0.08
CA GLN A 241 -14.53 9.12 -0.51
C GLN A 241 -13.65 10.17 0.16
N HIS A 242 -13.41 10.05 1.46
CA HIS A 242 -12.58 11.00 2.21
C HIS A 242 -11.11 10.97 1.76
N ILE A 243 -10.58 9.80 1.36
CA ILE A 243 -9.21 9.68 0.81
C ILE A 243 -9.16 10.29 -0.59
N ALA A 244 -10.12 9.99 -1.45
CA ALA A 244 -10.18 10.59 -2.79
C ALA A 244 -10.28 12.12 -2.71
N GLN A 245 -11.09 12.66 -1.80
CA GLN A 245 -11.23 14.10 -1.57
C GLN A 245 -9.96 14.72 -0.96
N LEU A 246 -9.25 14.02 -0.08
CA LEU A 246 -7.98 14.49 0.50
C LEU A 246 -6.92 14.72 -0.59
N TRP A 247 -6.84 13.80 -1.57
CA TRP A 247 -5.84 13.84 -2.64
C TRP A 247 -6.27 14.64 -3.87
N GLN A 248 -7.56 14.93 -4.03
CA GLN A 248 -8.11 15.66 -5.19
C GLN A 248 -7.42 17.02 -5.47
N PRO A 249 -7.01 17.82 -4.48
CA PRO A 249 -6.30 19.08 -4.75
C PRO A 249 -4.92 18.88 -5.42
N LEU A 250 -4.30 17.73 -5.25
CA LEU A 250 -3.02 17.36 -5.87
C LEU A 250 -3.21 16.60 -7.20
N TYR A 251 -4.29 15.84 -7.32
CA TYR A 251 -4.61 15.01 -8.48
C TYR A 251 -5.82 15.59 -9.21
N THR A 252 -5.58 16.71 -9.90
CA THR A 252 -6.63 17.56 -10.50
C THR A 252 -7.27 16.96 -11.74
N GLU A 253 -6.60 16.00 -12.39
CA GLU A 253 -7.09 15.40 -13.63
C GLU A 253 -8.03 14.21 -13.38
N MET A 254 -7.92 13.54 -12.23
CA MET A 254 -8.83 12.46 -11.88
C MET A 254 -10.24 12.96 -11.61
N GLN A 255 -11.23 12.12 -11.85
CA GLN A 255 -12.65 12.45 -11.67
C GLN A 255 -13.27 11.54 -10.62
N ILE A 256 -13.68 12.11 -9.49
CA ILE A 256 -14.50 11.41 -8.50
C ILE A 256 -15.95 11.42 -9.03
N GLN A 257 -16.54 10.23 -9.21
CA GLN A 257 -17.88 10.07 -9.76
C GLN A 257 -18.92 10.34 -8.66
N ALA A 258 -19.37 11.60 -8.58
CA ALA A 258 -20.27 12.05 -7.53
C ALA A 258 -21.61 11.28 -7.53
N GLY A 259 -22.00 10.78 -6.38
CA GLY A 259 -23.26 10.05 -6.20
C GLY A 259 -23.23 8.58 -6.67
N VAL A 260 -22.08 8.08 -7.13
CA VAL A 260 -21.90 6.66 -7.49
C VAL A 260 -21.03 5.98 -6.44
N TYR A 261 -21.65 5.19 -5.60
CA TYR A 261 -21.01 4.50 -4.49
C TYR A 261 -20.98 3.00 -4.74
N LEU A 262 -19.80 2.40 -4.66
CA LEU A 262 -19.66 0.94 -4.66
C LEU A 262 -20.22 0.36 -3.36
N HIS A 263 -19.91 0.99 -2.24
CA HIS A 263 -20.41 0.68 -0.91
C HIS A 263 -20.67 1.95 -0.12
N GLN A 264 -21.64 1.92 0.82
CA GLN A 264 -21.98 3.04 1.69
C GLN A 264 -22.10 2.58 3.15
N GLY A 265 -21.82 3.49 4.07
CA GLY A 265 -21.98 3.25 5.50
C GLY A 265 -20.93 2.31 6.09
N GLY A 266 -19.75 2.19 5.46
CA GLY A 266 -18.64 1.41 5.98
C GLY A 266 -18.12 1.97 7.31
N GLU A 267 -17.43 1.13 8.07
CA GLU A 267 -16.81 1.50 9.34
C GLU A 267 -15.32 1.17 9.27
N LEU A 268 -14.46 2.10 9.71
CA LEU A 268 -13.01 1.91 9.81
C LEU A 268 -12.61 1.66 11.25
N SER A 269 -11.76 0.67 11.47
CA SER A 269 -11.32 0.30 12.80
C SER A 269 -9.91 -0.29 12.78
N TRP A 270 -9.36 -0.50 13.97
CA TRP A 270 -8.15 -1.27 14.18
C TRP A 270 -8.50 -2.74 14.39
N ALA A 271 -7.79 -3.62 13.69
CA ALA A 271 -7.98 -5.06 13.86
C ALA A 271 -7.08 -5.58 14.98
N LEU A 272 -7.62 -6.54 15.74
CA LEU A 272 -6.92 -7.24 16.82
C LEU A 272 -7.25 -8.73 16.78
N ARG A 273 -6.45 -9.55 17.48
CA ARG A 273 -6.71 -10.98 17.56
C ARG A 273 -7.94 -11.26 18.44
N LYS A 274 -8.75 -12.21 18.03
CA LYS A 274 -9.88 -12.72 18.87
C LYS A 274 -9.42 -13.28 20.22
N SER A 275 -8.15 -13.71 20.29
CA SER A 275 -7.52 -14.19 21.51
C SER A 275 -7.05 -13.07 22.45
N SER A 276 -7.33 -11.80 22.15
CA SER A 276 -6.94 -10.64 22.97
C SER A 276 -8.16 -9.83 23.46
N PRO A 277 -9.12 -10.46 24.17
CA PRO A 277 -10.38 -9.81 24.55
C PRO A 277 -10.22 -8.68 25.58
N GLN A 278 -9.14 -8.67 26.39
CA GLN A 278 -8.88 -7.58 27.35
C GLN A 278 -8.32 -6.34 26.68
N PHE A 279 -7.77 -6.52 25.47
CA PHE A 279 -7.20 -5.43 24.69
C PHE A 279 -8.23 -4.73 23.81
N LYS A 280 -9.35 -5.38 23.54
CA LYS A 280 -10.50 -4.82 22.82
C LYS A 280 -11.23 -3.80 23.70
#